data_c024bbbe1e7388529603cac028fc0641
#
_entry.id   c024bbbe1e7388529603cac028fc0641
#
_cell.length_a   1.000
_cell.length_b   1.000
_cell.length_c   1.000
_cell.angle_alpha   90.00
_cell.angle_beta   90.00
_cell.angle_gamma   90.00
#
_symmetry.space_group_name_H-M   'P 1'
#
loop_
_entity.id
_entity.type
_entity.pdbx_description
1 polymer ?
#
loop_
_entity_poly.entity_id
_entity_poly.type
_entity_poly.pdbx_seq_one_letter_code
_entity_poly.pdbx_strand_id
1 'polypeptide(L)'
;MKIFFYIFTIIFIFTKSFAAPIKSPLDKLLKYFKDGEMIKIQSYNAKSYMEIKDGSFKKSPVTIEAFIAYPKKGEGPFPLVMFAHASGGPLLFTDKWFKFNRLAAKSLQKKGIAVMFIDNFAPRGTYTTYADQQKVPHWSTFIDTFMALDHAAKDQKINIKKVGITGWSRGGAISIMASERKLRDALVDKNLYFAAAQPRSPPCWSFGMFKNPTPTPETKTWMVLG
;
A
#
# COMPACT_ATOMS: atom_id res chain seq x y z
N MET A 1 -33.98 27.20 50.55
CA MET A 1 -33.01 27.60 49.51
C MET A 1 -32.23 26.34 49.12
N LYS A 2 -32.64 25.66 48.03
CA LYS A 2 -32.01 24.40 47.57
C LYS A 2 -30.98 24.75 46.48
N ILE A 3 -29.68 24.54 46.77
CA ILE A 3 -28.58 24.74 45.87
C ILE A 3 -28.43 23.50 45.00
N PHE A 4 -28.72 23.59 43.69
CA PHE A 4 -28.47 22.54 42.72
C PHE A 4 -27.02 22.64 42.26
N PHE A 5 -26.19 21.64 42.60
CA PHE A 5 -24.87 21.48 42.00
C PHE A 5 -25.02 20.76 40.64
N TYR A 6 -24.76 21.46 39.55
CA TYR A 6 -24.57 20.82 38.24
C TYR A 6 -23.14 20.31 38.14
N ILE A 7 -22.98 19.00 38.16
CA ILE A 7 -21.71 18.33 37.85
C ILE A 7 -21.62 18.25 36.31
N PHE A 8 -20.77 19.10 35.72
CA PHE A 8 -20.40 18.98 34.30
C PHE A 8 -19.36 17.87 34.17
N THR A 9 -19.78 16.68 33.73
CA THR A 9 -18.85 15.60 33.35
C THR A 9 -18.28 15.90 31.98
N ILE A 10 -17.03 16.41 31.92
CA ILE A 10 -16.29 16.57 30.67
C ILE A 10 -15.80 15.20 30.25
N ILE A 11 -16.46 14.61 29.26
CA ILE A 11 -16.00 13.38 28.62
C ILE A 11 -14.84 13.74 27.68
N PHE A 12 -13.60 13.53 28.13
CA PHE A 12 -12.45 13.57 27.25
C PHE A 12 -12.48 12.35 26.31
N ILE A 13 -13.00 12.53 25.10
CA ILE A 13 -12.85 11.56 24.03
C ILE A 13 -11.41 11.63 23.53
N PHE A 14 -10.54 10.77 24.04
CA PHE A 14 -9.22 10.55 23.46
C PHE A 14 -9.36 9.86 22.11
N THR A 15 -9.63 10.62 21.07
CA THR A 15 -9.37 10.17 19.70
C THR A 15 -7.87 10.13 19.52
N LYS A 16 -7.28 8.92 19.45
CA LYS A 16 -5.89 8.80 18.99
C LYS A 16 -5.85 9.25 17.54
N SER A 17 -5.64 10.54 17.35
CA SER A 17 -5.45 11.13 16.02
C SER A 17 -4.16 10.59 15.42
N PHE A 18 -4.23 10.12 14.19
CA PHE A 18 -3.03 9.93 13.38
C PHE A 18 -2.36 11.30 13.20
N ALA A 19 -1.03 11.32 13.12
CA ALA A 19 -0.32 12.56 12.85
C ALA A 19 -0.80 13.19 11.54
N ALA A 20 -0.74 14.52 11.46
CA ALA A 20 -1.13 15.26 10.25
C ALA A 20 -0.33 14.77 9.03
N PRO A 21 -0.96 14.70 7.84
CA PRO A 21 -0.28 14.33 6.61
C PRO A 21 0.93 15.24 6.32
N ILE A 22 1.97 14.67 5.78
CA ILE A 22 3.16 15.38 5.29
C ILE A 22 3.31 15.13 3.79
N LYS A 23 4.09 15.96 3.10
CA LYS A 23 4.27 15.85 1.66
C LYS A 23 4.92 14.51 1.29
N SER A 24 4.34 13.77 0.33
CA SER A 24 4.95 12.54 -0.15
C SER A 24 6.26 12.80 -0.89
N PRO A 25 7.31 12.01 -0.61
CA PRO A 25 8.57 12.11 -1.33
C PRO A 25 8.51 11.50 -2.73
N LEU A 26 7.40 10.88 -3.13
CA LEU A 26 7.22 10.26 -4.46
C LEU A 26 7.24 11.29 -5.59
N ASP A 27 6.97 12.56 -5.33
CA ASP A 27 7.08 13.65 -6.31
C ASP A 27 8.49 13.73 -6.95
N LYS A 28 9.53 13.27 -6.24
CA LYS A 28 10.89 13.16 -6.79
C LYS A 28 10.98 12.24 -8.01
N LEU A 29 10.01 11.30 -8.17
CA LEU A 29 9.96 10.42 -9.32
C LEU A 29 9.63 11.15 -10.62
N LEU A 30 8.91 12.27 -10.57
CA LEU A 30 8.61 13.13 -11.73
C LEU A 30 9.89 13.57 -12.47
N LYS A 31 10.99 13.75 -11.74
CA LYS A 31 12.29 14.06 -12.34
C LYS A 31 12.80 12.96 -13.28
N TYR A 32 12.43 11.71 -13.02
CA TYR A 32 12.94 10.54 -13.73
C TYR A 32 11.95 9.93 -14.72
N PHE A 33 10.66 10.18 -14.51
CA PHE A 33 9.55 9.67 -15.32
C PHE A 33 8.71 10.86 -15.74
N LYS A 34 9.06 11.50 -16.86
CA LYS A 34 8.42 12.75 -17.31
C LYS A 34 6.93 12.60 -17.63
N ASP A 35 6.52 11.39 -18.02
CA ASP A 35 5.13 11.04 -18.35
C ASP A 35 4.41 10.38 -17.16
N GLY A 36 5.00 10.46 -15.96
CA GLY A 36 4.41 9.97 -14.73
C GLY A 36 3.62 11.06 -14.01
N GLU A 37 2.72 10.64 -13.16
CA GLU A 37 1.85 11.53 -12.39
C GLU A 37 1.70 11.06 -10.95
N MET A 38 1.43 12.03 -10.08
CA MET A 38 0.99 11.76 -8.70
C MET A 38 -0.52 11.58 -8.68
N ILE A 39 -0.98 10.51 -8.07
CA ILE A 39 -2.40 10.21 -7.91
C ILE A 39 -2.77 10.10 -6.43
N LYS A 40 -4.02 10.41 -6.12
CA LYS A 40 -4.61 10.27 -4.78
C LYS A 40 -5.58 9.11 -4.77
N ILE A 41 -5.47 8.26 -3.76
CA ILE A 41 -6.28 7.04 -3.63
C ILE A 41 -6.96 7.06 -2.27
N GLN A 42 -8.28 6.91 -2.27
CA GLN A 42 -9.02 6.73 -1.02
C GLN A 42 -8.64 5.40 -0.39
N SER A 43 -8.25 5.44 0.88
CA SER A 43 -7.88 4.28 1.67
C SER A 43 -8.38 4.43 3.11
N TYR A 44 -7.92 3.54 3.99
CA TYR A 44 -8.39 3.50 5.37
C TYR A 44 -7.29 3.03 6.32
N ASN A 45 -7.46 3.35 7.61
CA ASN A 45 -6.61 2.83 8.67
C ASN A 45 -7.27 1.61 9.32
N ALA A 46 -6.45 0.61 9.65
CA ALA A 46 -6.84 -0.52 10.48
C ALA A 46 -5.68 -0.94 11.38
N LYS A 47 -6.01 -1.39 12.58
CA LYS A 47 -5.05 -1.91 13.56
C LYS A 47 -5.02 -3.43 13.60
N SER A 48 -6.06 -4.09 13.09
CA SER A 48 -6.21 -5.53 13.14
C SER A 48 -6.96 -6.08 11.92
N TYR A 49 -6.83 -7.39 11.70
CA TYR A 49 -7.65 -8.10 10.71
C TYR A 49 -9.15 -8.10 11.08
N MET A 50 -9.47 -8.04 12.37
CA MET A 50 -10.88 -8.02 12.80
C MET A 50 -11.58 -6.76 12.31
N GLU A 51 -10.92 -5.60 12.37
CA GLU A 51 -11.47 -4.35 11.82
C GLU A 51 -11.69 -4.42 10.29
N ILE A 52 -10.85 -5.17 9.57
CA ILE A 52 -11.05 -5.43 8.14
C ILE A 52 -12.23 -6.37 7.93
N LYS A 53 -12.30 -7.46 8.69
CA LYS A 53 -13.32 -8.50 8.56
C LYS A 53 -14.74 -8.00 8.86
N ASP A 54 -14.89 -7.15 9.87
CA ASP A 54 -16.18 -6.59 10.27
C ASP A 54 -16.55 -5.27 9.57
N GLY A 55 -15.62 -4.74 8.76
CA GLY A 55 -15.80 -3.51 7.99
C GLY A 55 -15.64 -2.22 8.79
N SER A 56 -15.30 -2.29 10.09
CA SER A 56 -15.15 -1.10 10.95
C SER A 56 -13.98 -0.19 10.54
N PHE A 57 -12.99 -0.71 9.81
CA PHE A 57 -11.90 0.08 9.22
C PHE A 57 -12.41 1.26 8.37
N LYS A 58 -13.60 1.16 7.76
CA LYS A 58 -14.21 2.21 6.94
C LYS A 58 -14.51 3.49 7.72
N LYS A 59 -14.55 3.41 9.06
CA LYS A 59 -14.71 4.57 9.94
C LYS A 59 -13.45 5.40 10.11
N SER A 60 -12.31 4.94 9.57
CA SER A 60 -11.02 5.64 9.67
C SER A 60 -10.42 5.91 8.27
N PRO A 61 -11.05 6.78 7.47
CA PRO A 61 -10.59 7.08 6.11
C PRO A 61 -9.25 7.82 6.11
N VAL A 62 -8.48 7.60 5.07
CA VAL A 62 -7.25 8.33 4.75
C VAL A 62 -7.09 8.40 3.23
N THR A 63 -6.59 9.52 2.72
CA THR A 63 -6.18 9.62 1.31
C THR A 63 -4.70 9.36 1.22
N ILE A 64 -4.31 8.27 0.56
CA ILE A 64 -2.91 7.98 0.28
C ILE A 64 -2.49 8.56 -1.07
N GLU A 65 -1.18 8.71 -1.24
CA GLU A 65 -0.59 9.16 -2.49
C GLU A 65 0.16 8.00 -3.15
N ALA A 66 0.10 7.96 -4.47
CA ALA A 66 0.88 7.05 -5.28
C ALA A 66 1.43 7.80 -6.50
N PHE A 67 2.51 7.27 -7.06
CA PHE A 67 3.07 7.72 -8.32
C PHE A 67 2.83 6.63 -9.35
N ILE A 68 2.27 6.97 -10.52
CA ILE A 68 2.09 6.06 -11.64
C ILE A 68 2.81 6.57 -12.88
N ALA A 69 3.39 5.65 -13.66
CA ALA A 69 3.98 5.99 -14.94
C ALA A 69 3.74 4.87 -15.96
N TYR A 70 3.31 5.27 -17.15
CA TYR A 70 2.99 4.35 -18.24
C TYR A 70 4.18 4.16 -19.18
N PRO A 71 4.20 3.08 -19.98
CA PRO A 71 5.13 2.91 -21.08
C PRO A 71 5.03 4.04 -22.10
N LYS A 72 6.15 4.46 -22.65
CA LYS A 72 6.18 5.49 -23.69
C LYS A 72 5.72 5.03 -25.07
N LYS A 73 5.65 3.73 -25.27
CA LYS A 73 5.26 3.09 -26.54
C LYS A 73 4.08 2.14 -26.29
N GLY A 74 3.18 2.07 -27.26
CA GLY A 74 1.96 1.27 -27.19
C GLY A 74 0.77 2.09 -26.70
N GLU A 75 -0.42 1.60 -26.95
CA GLU A 75 -1.69 2.28 -26.62
C GLU A 75 -2.36 1.71 -25.35
N GLY A 76 -1.81 0.60 -24.83
CA GLY A 76 -2.42 -0.11 -23.69
C GLY A 76 -3.55 -1.05 -24.14
N PRO A 77 -4.32 -1.63 -23.21
CA PRO A 77 -4.09 -1.56 -21.76
C PRO A 77 -2.80 -2.28 -21.34
N PHE A 78 -2.00 -1.63 -20.50
CA PHE A 78 -0.68 -2.12 -20.07
C PHE A 78 -0.76 -3.03 -18.85
N PRO A 79 0.08 -4.07 -18.76
CA PRO A 79 0.38 -4.70 -17.47
C PRO A 79 0.90 -3.66 -16.48
N LEU A 80 0.67 -3.87 -15.19
CA LEU A 80 1.13 -2.97 -14.12
C LEU A 80 1.96 -3.72 -13.09
N VAL A 81 3.05 -3.11 -12.62
CA VAL A 81 3.76 -3.57 -11.41
C VAL A 81 3.71 -2.48 -10.34
N MET A 82 3.16 -2.85 -9.18
CA MET A 82 3.13 -2.00 -7.99
C MET A 82 4.37 -2.25 -7.13
N PHE A 83 4.97 -1.18 -6.62
CA PHE A 83 6.13 -1.21 -5.72
C PHE A 83 5.70 -0.86 -4.31
N ALA A 84 5.77 -1.84 -3.40
CA ALA A 84 5.55 -1.66 -1.97
C ALA A 84 6.89 -1.39 -1.28
N HIS A 85 6.97 -0.28 -0.54
CA HIS A 85 8.22 0.12 0.11
C HIS A 85 8.47 -0.59 1.44
N ALA A 86 9.71 -0.61 1.87
CA ALA A 86 10.14 -1.11 3.17
C ALA A 86 9.82 -0.11 4.30
N SER A 87 10.18 -0.46 5.55
CA SER A 87 9.95 0.38 6.74
C SER A 87 10.61 1.77 6.68
N GLY A 88 11.62 1.96 5.83
CA GLY A 88 12.23 3.26 5.59
C GLY A 88 11.46 4.19 4.67
N GLY A 89 10.31 3.76 4.17
CA GLY A 89 9.50 4.55 3.25
C GLY A 89 9.93 4.42 1.78
N PRO A 90 9.20 5.09 0.88
CA PRO A 90 9.36 4.88 -0.56
C PRO A 90 10.71 5.36 -1.12
N LEU A 91 11.36 6.34 -0.51
CA LEU A 91 12.59 6.94 -1.02
C LEU A 91 13.73 7.06 0.00
N LEU A 92 13.52 6.68 1.28
CA LEU A 92 14.44 7.06 2.36
C LEU A 92 15.55 6.06 2.69
N PHE A 93 15.52 4.85 2.12
CA PHE A 93 16.66 3.96 2.28
C PHE A 93 17.70 4.24 1.22
N THR A 94 18.63 5.08 1.53
CA THR A 94 19.83 5.42 0.76
C THR A 94 19.53 5.64 -0.75
N ASP A 95 20.23 6.52 -1.39
CA ASP A 95 20.20 6.72 -2.85
C ASP A 95 20.35 5.39 -3.63
N LYS A 96 20.97 4.38 -3.02
CA LYS A 96 21.17 3.06 -3.60
C LYS A 96 19.87 2.29 -3.81
N TRP A 97 18.97 2.20 -2.81
CA TRP A 97 17.68 1.49 -2.94
C TRP A 97 16.69 2.25 -3.81
N PHE A 98 16.63 3.55 -3.68
CA PHE A 98 15.86 4.39 -4.59
C PHE A 98 16.33 4.21 -6.03
N LYS A 99 17.64 4.25 -6.27
CA LYS A 99 18.24 4.02 -7.59
C LYS A 99 17.88 2.64 -8.13
N PHE A 100 17.96 1.59 -7.28
CA PHE A 100 17.62 0.22 -7.68
C PHE A 100 16.15 0.11 -8.13
N ASN A 101 15.19 0.51 -7.30
CA ASN A 101 13.77 0.43 -7.63
C ASN A 101 13.42 1.29 -8.86
N ARG A 102 14.01 2.47 -8.98
CA ARG A 102 13.86 3.35 -10.14
C ARG A 102 14.40 2.73 -11.43
N LEU A 103 15.55 2.07 -11.39
CA LEU A 103 16.12 1.37 -12.55
C LEU A 103 15.27 0.16 -12.94
N ALA A 104 14.78 -0.60 -11.96
CA ALA A 104 13.85 -1.71 -12.18
C ALA A 104 12.56 -1.20 -12.85
N ALA A 105 11.96 -0.12 -12.34
CA ALA A 105 10.77 0.49 -12.92
C ALA A 105 11.01 0.98 -14.36
N LYS A 106 12.15 1.62 -14.64
CA LYS A 106 12.51 2.02 -16.01
C LYS A 106 12.68 0.82 -16.95
N SER A 107 13.24 -0.28 -16.45
CA SER A 107 13.36 -1.52 -17.21
C SER A 107 11.99 -2.11 -17.56
N LEU A 108 11.05 -2.10 -16.60
CA LEU A 108 9.67 -2.55 -16.81
C LEU A 108 8.96 -1.69 -17.86
N GLN A 109 9.06 -0.35 -17.78
CA GLN A 109 8.48 0.55 -18.78
C GLN A 109 9.01 0.30 -20.19
N LYS A 110 10.31 0.03 -20.34
CA LYS A 110 10.90 -0.34 -21.63
C LYS A 110 10.32 -1.64 -22.20
N LYS A 111 9.81 -2.52 -21.33
CA LYS A 111 9.15 -3.79 -21.70
C LYS A 111 7.63 -3.65 -21.86
N GLY A 112 7.10 -2.43 -21.88
CA GLY A 112 5.66 -2.19 -22.05
C GLY A 112 4.83 -2.43 -20.78
N ILE A 113 5.43 -2.27 -19.59
CA ILE A 113 4.78 -2.49 -18.30
C ILE A 113 4.70 -1.15 -17.56
N ALA A 114 3.50 -0.75 -17.16
CA ALA A 114 3.27 0.40 -16.29
C ALA A 114 3.81 0.13 -14.89
N VAL A 115 4.15 1.18 -14.15
CA VAL A 115 4.68 1.07 -12.79
C VAL A 115 3.95 2.00 -11.85
N MET A 116 3.69 1.55 -10.63
CA MET A 116 3.09 2.35 -9.56
C MET A 116 3.92 2.23 -8.29
N PHE A 117 4.20 3.35 -7.65
CA PHE A 117 4.81 3.41 -6.32
C PHE A 117 3.78 3.94 -5.34
N ILE A 118 3.55 3.22 -4.23
CA ILE A 118 2.56 3.58 -3.21
C ILE A 118 3.29 4.20 -2.02
N ASP A 119 2.78 5.32 -1.49
CA ASP A 119 3.24 5.90 -0.23
C ASP A 119 2.22 5.63 0.87
N ASN A 120 2.57 4.68 1.73
CA ASN A 120 1.76 4.30 2.88
C ASN A 120 1.99 5.23 4.10
N PHE A 121 3.04 6.06 4.10
CA PHE A 121 3.55 6.71 5.30
C PHE A 121 3.30 8.21 5.37
N ALA A 122 3.63 8.96 4.32
CA ALA A 122 3.50 10.41 4.33
C ALA A 122 2.07 10.88 4.63
N PRO A 123 1.00 10.24 4.10
CA PRO A 123 -0.38 10.56 4.46
C PRO A 123 -0.71 10.34 5.94
N ARG A 124 0.11 9.58 6.66
CA ARG A 124 -0.01 9.29 8.10
C ARG A 124 1.03 10.02 8.96
N GLY A 125 1.63 11.11 8.41
CA GLY A 125 2.52 12.01 9.14
C GLY A 125 3.90 11.44 9.46
N THR A 126 4.38 10.46 8.72
CA THR A 126 5.74 9.93 8.87
C THR A 126 6.37 9.58 7.54
N TYR A 127 7.69 9.62 7.46
CA TYR A 127 8.44 9.11 6.30
C TYR A 127 8.95 7.69 6.51
N THR A 128 8.97 7.21 7.75
CA THR A 128 9.58 5.93 8.12
C THR A 128 8.92 5.33 9.35
N THR A 129 8.88 4.00 9.39
CA THR A 129 8.49 3.22 10.57
C THR A 129 9.66 2.38 11.10
N TYR A 130 10.90 2.71 10.70
CA TYR A 130 12.08 1.90 11.04
C TYR A 130 12.27 1.75 12.54
N ALA A 131 12.18 2.85 13.29
CA ALA A 131 12.31 2.85 14.74
C ALA A 131 11.04 2.40 15.47
N ASP A 132 9.87 2.53 14.84
CA ASP A 132 8.58 2.17 15.43
C ASP A 132 7.60 1.71 14.35
N GLN A 133 7.44 0.40 14.22
CA GLN A 133 6.57 -0.22 13.22
C GLN A 133 5.07 0.06 13.48
N GLN A 134 4.70 0.46 14.71
CA GLN A 134 3.32 0.74 15.09
C GLN A 134 2.83 2.13 14.65
N LYS A 135 3.74 3.04 14.27
CA LYS A 135 3.34 4.35 13.70
C LYS A 135 2.37 4.22 12.53
N VAL A 136 2.60 3.20 11.70
CA VAL A 136 1.66 2.82 10.64
C VAL A 136 1.43 1.32 10.75
N PRO A 137 0.28 0.87 11.25
CA PRO A 137 -0.03 -0.55 11.36
C PRO A 137 0.08 -1.27 10.01
N HIS A 138 0.56 -2.50 10.02
CA HIS A 138 0.68 -3.29 8.78
C HIS A 138 -0.66 -3.48 8.08
N TRP A 139 -1.75 -3.64 8.83
CA TRP A 139 -3.10 -3.79 8.30
C TRP A 139 -3.53 -2.59 7.44
N SER A 140 -3.17 -1.38 7.85
CA SER A 140 -3.40 -0.18 7.04
C SER A 140 -2.66 -0.25 5.70
N THR A 141 -1.40 -0.75 5.68
CA THR A 141 -0.64 -0.86 4.43
C THR A 141 -1.13 -1.97 3.50
N PHE A 142 -1.77 -3.00 4.07
CA PHE A 142 -2.45 -4.03 3.26
C PHE A 142 -3.71 -3.47 2.61
N ILE A 143 -4.51 -2.68 3.35
CA ILE A 143 -5.67 -1.98 2.78
C ILE A 143 -5.22 -1.07 1.64
N ASP A 144 -4.20 -0.23 1.85
CA ASP A 144 -3.68 0.67 0.82
C ASP A 144 -3.37 -0.05 -0.49
N THR A 145 -2.79 -1.24 -0.38
CA THR A 145 -2.41 -2.07 -1.53
C THR A 145 -3.63 -2.54 -2.33
N PHE A 146 -4.69 -2.98 -1.66
CA PHE A 146 -5.93 -3.38 -2.34
C PHE A 146 -6.73 -2.18 -2.85
N MET A 147 -6.70 -1.04 -2.14
CA MET A 147 -7.30 0.20 -2.66
C MET A 147 -6.56 0.71 -3.90
N ALA A 148 -5.25 0.54 -3.96
CA ALA A 148 -4.48 0.85 -5.18
C ALA A 148 -4.83 -0.10 -6.33
N LEU A 149 -5.10 -1.38 -6.07
CA LEU A 149 -5.58 -2.32 -7.06
C LEU A 149 -6.99 -1.94 -7.58
N ASP A 150 -7.91 -1.57 -6.69
CA ASP A 150 -9.25 -1.10 -7.04
C ASP A 150 -9.20 0.20 -7.86
N HIS A 151 -8.28 1.11 -7.50
CA HIS A 151 -8.03 2.33 -8.28
C HIS A 151 -7.52 2.00 -9.69
N ALA A 152 -6.55 1.09 -9.80
CA ALA A 152 -6.01 0.66 -11.09
C ALA A 152 -7.07 -0.05 -11.97
N ALA A 153 -8.08 -0.68 -11.37
CA ALA A 153 -9.18 -1.31 -12.10
C ALA A 153 -10.09 -0.31 -12.84
N LYS A 154 -10.06 0.95 -12.43
CA LYS A 154 -10.84 2.05 -13.03
C LYS A 154 -10.07 2.77 -14.13
N ASP A 155 -8.79 2.47 -14.28
CA ASP A 155 -7.92 3.07 -15.30
C ASP A 155 -7.95 2.23 -16.59
N GLN A 156 -8.54 2.76 -17.65
CA GLN A 156 -8.65 2.10 -18.94
C GLN A 156 -7.30 1.79 -19.61
N LYS A 157 -6.23 2.46 -19.19
CA LYS A 157 -4.87 2.20 -19.66
C LYS A 157 -4.23 0.97 -19.00
N ILE A 158 -4.85 0.38 -17.96
CA ILE A 158 -4.30 -0.74 -17.21
C ILE A 158 -5.04 -2.04 -17.52
N ASN A 159 -4.27 -3.07 -17.87
CA ASN A 159 -4.79 -4.43 -17.95
C ASN A 159 -4.88 -5.02 -16.54
N ILE A 160 -6.06 -4.92 -15.93
CA ILE A 160 -6.28 -5.36 -14.55
C ILE A 160 -6.03 -6.86 -14.31
N LYS A 161 -6.09 -7.68 -15.36
CA LYS A 161 -5.75 -9.11 -15.28
C LYS A 161 -4.23 -9.36 -15.25
N LYS A 162 -3.42 -8.34 -15.43
CA LYS A 162 -1.95 -8.42 -15.49
C LYS A 162 -1.31 -7.42 -14.50
N VAL A 163 -1.81 -7.36 -13.27
CA VAL A 163 -1.23 -6.54 -12.20
C VAL A 163 -0.37 -7.39 -11.30
N GLY A 164 0.89 -7.01 -11.13
CA GLY A 164 1.82 -7.62 -10.19
C GLY A 164 2.19 -6.66 -9.07
N ILE A 165 2.73 -7.23 -7.97
CA ILE A 165 3.26 -6.46 -6.85
C ILE A 165 4.64 -6.98 -6.45
N THR A 166 5.54 -6.08 -6.09
CA THR A 166 6.85 -6.41 -5.53
C THR A 166 7.20 -5.47 -4.40
N GLY A 167 7.94 -5.96 -3.43
CA GLY A 167 8.44 -5.15 -2.33
C GLY A 167 9.48 -5.86 -1.49
N TRP A 168 10.28 -5.09 -0.74
CA TRP A 168 11.36 -5.61 0.09
C TRP A 168 11.08 -5.40 1.57
N SER A 169 11.47 -6.35 2.44
CA SER A 169 11.27 -6.30 3.88
C SER A 169 9.76 -6.12 4.23
N ARG A 170 9.35 -5.01 4.85
CA ARG A 170 7.93 -4.68 5.05
C ARG A 170 7.12 -4.73 3.73
N GLY A 171 7.70 -4.24 2.62
CA GLY A 171 7.11 -4.37 1.29
C GLY A 171 7.00 -5.82 0.82
N GLY A 172 7.92 -6.68 1.26
CA GLY A 172 7.84 -8.13 1.07
C GLY A 172 6.64 -8.75 1.80
N ALA A 173 6.39 -8.34 3.06
CA ALA A 173 5.19 -8.74 3.79
C ALA A 173 3.90 -8.27 3.08
N ILE A 174 3.90 -7.03 2.59
CA ILE A 174 2.78 -6.50 1.79
C ILE A 174 2.55 -7.37 0.55
N SER A 175 3.62 -7.76 -0.16
CA SER A 175 3.53 -8.59 -1.35
C SER A 175 3.01 -10.01 -1.05
N ILE A 176 3.33 -10.59 0.12
CA ILE A 176 2.74 -11.86 0.58
C ILE A 176 1.24 -11.67 0.82
N MET A 177 0.87 -10.63 1.56
CA MET A 177 -0.53 -10.36 1.92
C MET A 177 -1.39 -10.00 0.70
N ALA A 178 -0.80 -9.49 -0.37
CA ALA A 178 -1.49 -9.26 -1.64
C ALA A 178 -1.99 -10.56 -2.30
N SER A 179 -1.42 -11.72 -1.95
CA SER A 179 -1.90 -13.03 -2.37
C SER A 179 -2.94 -13.66 -1.42
N GLU A 180 -3.23 -13.03 -0.28
CA GLU A 180 -4.17 -13.58 0.71
C GLU A 180 -5.62 -13.30 0.32
N ARG A 181 -6.37 -14.38 0.00
CA ARG A 181 -7.75 -14.29 -0.46
C ARG A 181 -8.72 -13.69 0.56
N LYS A 182 -8.50 -13.96 1.85
CA LYS A 182 -9.34 -13.37 2.91
C LYS A 182 -9.26 -11.85 2.95
N LEU A 183 -8.09 -11.28 2.67
CA LEU A 183 -7.94 -9.83 2.56
C LEU A 183 -8.58 -9.31 1.29
N ARG A 184 -8.32 -9.94 0.15
CA ARG A 184 -8.95 -9.57 -1.11
C ARG A 184 -10.47 -9.52 -0.98
N ASP A 185 -11.08 -10.60 -0.52
CA ASP A 185 -12.54 -10.76 -0.45
C ASP A 185 -13.20 -9.78 0.54
N ALA A 186 -12.45 -9.30 1.55
CA ALA A 186 -12.92 -8.31 2.50
C ALA A 186 -12.75 -6.85 2.01
N LEU A 187 -11.84 -6.60 1.07
CA LEU A 187 -11.42 -5.24 0.70
C LEU A 187 -11.89 -4.81 -0.70
N VAL A 188 -11.93 -5.73 -1.66
CA VAL A 188 -12.23 -5.43 -3.07
C VAL A 188 -13.14 -6.49 -3.69
N ASP A 189 -13.59 -6.25 -4.93
CA ASP A 189 -14.32 -7.24 -5.71
C ASP A 189 -13.48 -8.53 -5.88
N LYS A 190 -14.13 -9.69 -5.77
CA LYS A 190 -13.48 -11.01 -5.86
C LYS A 190 -12.81 -11.28 -7.21
N ASN A 191 -13.21 -10.56 -8.26
CA ASN A 191 -12.57 -10.63 -9.57
C ASN A 191 -11.29 -9.79 -9.69
N LEU A 192 -10.99 -8.96 -8.67
CA LEU A 192 -9.76 -8.19 -8.58
C LEU A 192 -8.73 -8.99 -7.79
N TYR A 193 -7.56 -9.22 -8.38
CA TYR A 193 -6.46 -9.93 -7.77
C TYR A 193 -5.12 -9.52 -8.38
N PHE A 194 -4.05 -9.73 -7.65
CA PHE A 194 -2.71 -9.61 -8.18
C PHE A 194 -2.37 -10.89 -8.96
N ALA A 195 -2.09 -10.77 -10.26
CA ALA A 195 -1.68 -11.90 -11.10
C ALA A 195 -0.31 -12.45 -10.69
N ALA A 196 0.54 -11.62 -10.11
CA ALA A 196 1.85 -12.01 -9.61
C ALA A 196 2.23 -11.24 -8.33
N ALA A 197 2.88 -11.93 -7.40
CA ALA A 197 3.47 -11.34 -6.21
C ALA A 197 4.95 -11.75 -6.09
N GLN A 198 5.84 -10.76 -5.92
CA GLN A 198 7.27 -11.01 -5.71
C GLN A 198 7.71 -10.41 -4.37
N PRO A 199 7.50 -11.11 -3.25
CA PRO A 199 8.08 -10.74 -1.96
C PRO A 199 9.60 -10.92 -1.99
N ARG A 200 10.31 -9.86 -1.56
CA ARG A 200 11.78 -9.86 -1.45
C ARG A 200 12.17 -9.70 0.00
N SER A 201 12.94 -10.67 0.54
CA SER A 201 13.38 -10.74 1.94
C SER A 201 12.26 -10.33 2.92
N PRO A 202 11.07 -10.96 2.85
CA PRO A 202 9.98 -10.65 3.75
C PRO A 202 10.36 -11.04 5.19
N PRO A 203 9.90 -10.32 6.21
CA PRO A 203 10.13 -10.72 7.59
C PRO A 203 9.35 -12.00 7.92
N CYS A 204 9.96 -12.90 8.71
CA CYS A 204 9.39 -14.23 9.01
C CYS A 204 7.98 -14.17 9.62
N TRP A 205 7.67 -13.16 10.44
CA TRP A 205 6.34 -13.00 11.03
C TRP A 205 5.21 -12.88 10.00
N SER A 206 5.51 -12.42 8.78
CA SER A 206 4.50 -12.27 7.73
C SER A 206 3.85 -13.59 7.31
N PHE A 207 4.55 -14.71 7.47
CA PHE A 207 4.01 -16.04 7.19
C PHE A 207 3.04 -16.53 8.26
N GLY A 208 3.12 -15.99 9.48
CA GLY A 208 2.26 -16.36 10.61
C GLY A 208 1.09 -15.41 10.84
N MET A 209 0.85 -14.42 9.98
CA MET A 209 -0.25 -13.46 10.17
C MET A 209 -1.64 -14.09 10.11
N PHE A 210 -1.80 -15.18 9.37
CA PHE A 210 -3.00 -16.00 9.37
C PHE A 210 -2.64 -17.42 9.81
N LYS A 211 -3.37 -17.95 10.81
CA LYS A 211 -3.21 -19.33 11.26
C LYS A 211 -3.43 -20.33 10.11
N ASN A 212 -4.40 -20.04 9.25
CA ASN A 212 -4.71 -20.79 8.05
C ASN A 212 -4.73 -19.83 6.86
N PRO A 213 -3.57 -19.61 6.19
CA PRO A 213 -3.51 -18.75 5.01
C PRO A 213 -4.34 -19.35 3.87
N THR A 214 -4.97 -18.50 3.08
CA THR A 214 -5.79 -18.88 1.93
C THR A 214 -5.30 -18.14 0.69
N PRO A 215 -4.27 -18.65 0.02
CA PRO A 215 -3.72 -17.98 -1.15
C PRO A 215 -4.77 -17.85 -2.26
N THR A 216 -4.72 -16.72 -2.96
CA THR A 216 -5.50 -16.48 -4.17
C THR A 216 -4.97 -17.39 -5.28
N PRO A 217 -5.79 -18.31 -5.86
CA PRO A 217 -5.30 -19.29 -6.82
C PRO A 217 -4.67 -18.67 -8.08
N GLU A 218 -5.16 -17.51 -8.49
CA GLU A 218 -4.71 -16.78 -9.66
C GLU A 218 -3.35 -16.08 -9.45
N THR A 219 -2.93 -15.89 -8.19
CA THR A 219 -1.69 -15.16 -7.87
C THR A 219 -0.48 -16.08 -7.95
N LYS A 220 0.38 -15.86 -8.93
CA LYS A 220 1.69 -16.53 -8.99
C LYS A 220 2.67 -15.85 -8.04
N THR A 221 3.18 -16.57 -7.06
CA THR A 221 4.12 -16.02 -6.08
C THR A 221 5.53 -16.54 -6.31
N TRP A 222 6.47 -15.61 -6.49
CA TRP A 222 7.90 -15.92 -6.60
C TRP A 222 8.68 -15.15 -5.54
N MET A 223 9.10 -15.85 -4.50
CA MET A 223 9.82 -15.28 -3.38
C MET A 223 11.31 -15.19 -3.65
N VAL A 224 11.90 -14.06 -3.28
CA VAL A 224 13.35 -13.84 -3.29
C VAL A 224 13.80 -13.69 -1.83
N LEU A 225 14.62 -14.62 -1.37
CA LEU A 225 15.26 -14.61 -0.06
C LEU A 225 16.70 -14.12 -0.23
N GLY A 226 17.17 -13.31 0.69
CA GLY A 226 18.54 -12.77 0.72
C GLY A 226 19.03 -12.58 2.14
#